data_1a7f1dc1093992c90f31d8acde9fa85e
#
_entry.id   1a7f1dc1093992c90f31d8acde9fa85e
#
_cell.length_a   1.000
_cell.length_b   1.000
_cell.length_c   1.000
_cell.angle_alpha   90.00
_cell.angle_beta   90.00
_cell.angle_gamma   90.00
#
_symmetry.space_group_name_H-M   'P 1'
#
loop_
_entity.id
_entity.type
_entity.pdbx_description
1 polymer ?
#
loop_
_entity_poly.entity_id
_entity_poly.type
_entity_poly.pdbx_seq_one_letter_code
_entity_poly.pdbx_strand_id
1 'polypeptide(L)'
;MLAAREEMGGYMGIFGWVIVAVIALLLFYGVAVYNRLVRLRALVKEGFSGITVQLRRRADLIPNLVETIKGYATHEREVFEEVSANRSAALTAGSVAATAQADAHMTGLLGKLFAVAEAYPELKANTNFLQLQDQLANIEGELQGARRYYNATVRDLNTNVQSFPPVLIARPMGFTEEPFYQDDDQSIQTAPRIDFARPAA
;
A
#
# COMPACT_ATOMS: atom_id res chain seq x y z
N MET A 1 69.48 19.97 -7.73
CA MET A 1 68.60 20.07 -6.48
C MET A 1 67.38 20.97 -6.70
N LEU A 2 67.42 22.03 -7.53
CA LEU A 2 66.25 22.91 -7.85
C LEU A 2 65.19 22.24 -8.72
N ALA A 3 65.58 21.45 -9.74
CA ALA A 3 64.64 20.78 -10.65
C ALA A 3 63.71 19.76 -9.96
N ALA A 4 64.21 19.02 -8.96
CA ALA A 4 63.41 18.06 -8.20
C ALA A 4 62.35 18.73 -7.30
N ARG A 5 62.52 19.99 -6.96
CA ARG A 5 61.59 20.77 -6.15
C ARG A 5 60.42 21.34 -6.97
N GLU A 6 60.65 21.65 -8.24
CA GLU A 6 59.62 22.10 -9.17
C GLU A 6 58.72 20.95 -9.60
N GLU A 7 59.28 19.76 -9.84
CA GLU A 7 58.47 18.57 -10.17
C GLU A 7 57.59 18.13 -8.96
N MET A 8 58.10 18.14 -7.74
CA MET A 8 57.29 17.84 -6.55
C MET A 8 56.15 18.85 -6.29
N GLY A 9 56.35 20.15 -6.64
CA GLY A 9 55.31 21.17 -6.59
C GLY A 9 54.16 20.92 -7.60
N GLY A 10 54.49 20.41 -8.79
CA GLY A 10 53.53 20.06 -9.81
C GLY A 10 52.66 18.83 -9.43
N TYR A 11 53.26 17.78 -8.89
CA TYR A 11 52.53 16.61 -8.42
C TYR A 11 51.62 16.89 -7.21
N MET A 12 52.04 17.72 -6.25
CA MET A 12 51.20 18.18 -5.13
C MET A 12 50.00 19.00 -5.61
N GLY A 13 50.15 19.80 -6.66
CA GLY A 13 49.07 20.56 -7.30
C GLY A 13 48.04 19.62 -7.96
N ILE A 14 48.51 18.63 -8.73
CA ILE A 14 47.63 17.65 -9.40
C ILE A 14 46.87 16.80 -8.36
N PHE A 15 47.53 16.28 -7.32
CA PHE A 15 46.89 15.55 -6.23
C PHE A 15 45.81 16.37 -5.52
N GLY A 16 46.07 17.67 -5.28
CA GLY A 16 45.07 18.56 -4.69
C GLY A 16 43.81 18.68 -5.56
N TRP A 17 43.98 18.88 -6.86
CA TRP A 17 42.85 18.95 -7.80
C TRP A 17 42.10 17.64 -7.92
N VAL A 18 42.76 16.49 -7.89
CA VAL A 18 42.12 15.16 -7.88
C VAL A 18 41.27 14.98 -6.62
N ILE A 19 41.79 15.36 -5.44
CA ILE A 19 41.02 15.29 -4.18
C ILE A 19 39.78 16.18 -4.26
N VAL A 20 39.89 17.41 -4.70
CA VAL A 20 38.77 18.34 -4.89
C VAL A 20 37.73 17.75 -5.84
N ALA A 21 38.16 17.19 -6.96
CA ALA A 21 37.27 16.57 -7.95
C ALA A 21 36.52 15.37 -7.33
N VAL A 22 37.20 14.52 -6.56
CA VAL A 22 36.56 13.36 -5.86
C VAL A 22 35.55 13.85 -4.84
N ILE A 23 35.87 14.85 -4.02
CA ILE A 23 34.94 15.44 -3.05
C ILE A 23 33.70 16.02 -3.78
N ALA A 24 33.90 16.75 -4.87
CA ALA A 24 32.80 17.31 -5.64
C ALA A 24 31.87 16.22 -6.20
N LEU A 25 32.44 15.13 -6.73
CA LEU A 25 31.69 13.97 -7.21
C LEU A 25 30.90 13.30 -6.07
N LEU A 26 31.49 13.12 -4.91
CA LEU A 26 30.81 12.55 -3.75
C LEU A 26 29.66 13.43 -3.27
N LEU A 27 29.84 14.74 -3.23
CA LEU A 27 28.78 15.69 -2.89
C LEU A 27 27.65 15.66 -3.91
N PHE A 28 27.96 15.67 -5.19
CA PHE A 28 26.98 15.56 -6.28
C PHE A 28 26.19 14.26 -6.19
N TYR A 29 26.88 13.15 -5.98
CA TYR A 29 26.27 11.85 -5.74
C TYR A 29 25.33 11.88 -4.53
N GLY A 30 25.77 12.48 -3.42
CA GLY A 30 24.98 12.62 -2.19
C GLY A 30 23.67 13.37 -2.43
N VAL A 31 23.72 14.49 -3.14
CA VAL A 31 22.53 15.26 -3.51
C VAL A 31 21.59 14.47 -4.43
N ALA A 32 22.14 13.73 -5.40
CA ALA A 32 21.34 12.91 -6.31
C ALA A 32 20.61 11.79 -5.56
N VAL A 33 21.29 11.09 -4.66
CA VAL A 33 20.68 10.05 -3.79
C VAL A 33 19.61 10.64 -2.90
N TYR A 34 19.89 11.76 -2.23
CA TYR A 34 18.90 12.43 -1.39
C TYR A 34 17.62 12.79 -2.16
N ASN A 35 17.76 13.42 -3.32
CA ASN A 35 16.62 13.79 -4.16
C ASN A 35 15.83 12.57 -4.64
N ARG A 36 16.53 11.46 -4.93
CA ARG A 36 15.87 10.18 -5.27
C ARG A 36 15.05 9.64 -4.09
N LEU A 37 15.59 9.63 -2.89
CA LEU A 37 14.89 9.17 -1.68
C LEU A 37 13.67 10.04 -1.36
N VAL A 38 13.78 11.36 -1.48
CA VAL A 38 12.64 12.28 -1.33
C VAL A 38 11.52 11.95 -2.32
N ARG A 39 11.88 11.70 -3.60
CA ARG A 39 10.92 11.32 -4.63
C ARG A 39 10.24 9.99 -4.29
N LEU A 40 11.00 8.97 -3.90
CA LEU A 40 10.46 7.67 -3.53
C LEU A 40 9.50 7.77 -2.34
N ARG A 41 9.84 8.54 -1.30
CA ARG A 41 8.95 8.81 -0.17
C ARG A 41 7.65 9.52 -0.61
N ALA A 42 7.73 10.43 -1.57
CA ALA A 42 6.55 11.09 -2.13
C ALA A 42 5.64 10.09 -2.85
N LEU A 43 6.20 9.16 -3.65
CA LEU A 43 5.45 8.11 -4.33
C LEU A 43 4.77 7.13 -3.35
N VAL A 44 5.41 6.80 -2.23
CA VAL A 44 4.79 5.99 -1.17
C VAL A 44 3.57 6.70 -0.59
N LYS A 45 3.68 8.00 -0.28
CA LYS A 45 2.55 8.80 0.22
C LYS A 45 1.40 8.89 -0.80
N GLU A 46 1.74 9.07 -2.07
CA GLU A 46 0.77 9.07 -3.17
C GLU A 46 0.05 7.73 -3.28
N GLY A 47 0.80 6.62 -3.25
CA GLY A 47 0.23 5.28 -3.29
C GLY A 47 -0.73 5.01 -2.13
N PHE A 48 -0.36 5.41 -0.90
CA PHE A 48 -1.25 5.28 0.26
C PHE A 48 -2.50 6.16 0.14
N SER A 49 -2.35 7.37 -0.38
CA SER A 49 -3.50 8.24 -0.68
C SER A 49 -4.46 7.59 -1.68
N GLY A 50 -3.94 6.89 -2.70
CA GLY A 50 -4.75 6.12 -3.64
C GLY A 50 -5.60 5.05 -2.95
N ILE A 51 -5.03 4.29 -2.01
CA ILE A 51 -5.78 3.31 -1.20
C ILE A 51 -6.88 4.00 -0.41
N THR A 52 -6.56 5.07 0.32
CA THR A 52 -7.54 5.76 1.19
C THR A 52 -8.70 6.37 0.40
N VAL A 53 -8.46 6.84 -0.82
CA VAL A 53 -9.52 7.33 -1.72
C VAL A 53 -10.50 6.20 -2.08
N GLN A 54 -10.00 5.01 -2.43
CA GLN A 54 -10.87 3.89 -2.79
C GLN A 54 -11.64 3.35 -1.57
N LEU A 55 -10.99 3.27 -0.42
CA LEU A 55 -11.67 2.89 0.83
C LEU A 55 -12.78 3.88 1.22
N ARG A 56 -12.57 5.17 1.01
CA ARG A 56 -13.60 6.17 1.24
C ARG A 56 -14.78 5.99 0.29
N ARG A 57 -14.52 5.82 -1.02
CA ARG A 57 -15.57 5.52 -2.00
C ARG A 57 -16.38 4.28 -1.62
N ARG A 58 -15.70 3.20 -1.18
CA ARG A 58 -16.35 1.99 -0.68
C ARG A 58 -17.25 2.28 0.53
N ALA A 59 -16.72 3.03 1.51
CA ALA A 59 -17.46 3.41 2.72
C ALA A 59 -18.68 4.30 2.42
N ASP A 60 -18.63 5.10 1.35
CA ASP A 60 -19.74 5.98 0.96
C ASP A 60 -20.90 5.22 0.30
N LEU A 61 -20.66 4.03 -0.26
CA LEU A 61 -21.72 3.16 -0.80
C LEU A 61 -22.46 2.35 0.27
N ILE A 62 -21.84 2.13 1.44
CA ILE A 62 -22.37 1.26 2.49
C ILE A 62 -23.74 1.70 2.99
N PRO A 63 -24.05 2.99 3.28
CA PRO A 63 -25.36 3.40 3.72
C PRO A 63 -26.46 3.02 2.72
N ASN A 64 -26.22 3.24 1.42
CA ASN A 64 -27.18 2.93 0.37
C ASN A 64 -27.39 1.41 0.24
N LEU A 65 -26.34 0.63 0.39
CA LEU A 65 -26.42 -0.84 0.37
C LEU A 65 -27.26 -1.34 1.56
N VAL A 66 -26.96 -0.86 2.77
CA VAL A 66 -27.70 -1.21 4.00
C VAL A 66 -29.18 -0.83 3.89
N GLU A 67 -29.50 0.37 3.42
CA GLU A 67 -30.89 0.81 3.24
C GLU A 67 -31.65 -0.04 2.20
N THR A 68 -30.94 -0.40 1.10
CA THR A 68 -31.55 -1.26 0.07
C THR A 68 -31.86 -2.66 0.62
N ILE A 69 -30.96 -3.25 1.43
CA ILE A 69 -31.15 -4.57 2.01
C ILE A 69 -32.22 -4.54 3.13
N LYS A 70 -32.25 -3.52 3.98
CA LYS A 70 -33.23 -3.33 5.04
C LYS A 70 -34.67 -3.35 4.54
N GLY A 71 -34.92 -2.88 3.33
CA GLY A 71 -36.24 -2.93 2.72
C GLY A 71 -36.80 -4.36 2.54
N TYR A 72 -35.95 -5.37 2.53
CA TYR A 72 -36.29 -6.78 2.33
C TYR A 72 -35.97 -7.67 3.53
N ALA A 73 -34.88 -7.36 4.26
CA ALA A 73 -34.35 -8.16 5.39
C ALA A 73 -34.46 -7.36 6.70
N THR A 74 -35.63 -7.40 7.34
CA THR A 74 -35.93 -6.60 8.56
C THR A 74 -35.34 -7.20 9.85
N HIS A 75 -34.92 -8.47 9.83
CA HIS A 75 -34.48 -9.20 11.03
C HIS A 75 -32.96 -9.19 11.25
N GLU A 76 -32.15 -8.73 10.26
CA GLU A 76 -30.69 -8.81 10.26
C GLU A 76 -30.02 -7.58 10.90
N ARG A 77 -30.58 -7.11 12.01
CA ARG A 77 -30.20 -5.84 12.65
C ARG A 77 -28.73 -5.80 13.09
N GLU A 78 -28.21 -6.89 13.63
CA GLU A 78 -26.82 -6.97 14.12
C GLU A 78 -25.81 -6.74 13.00
N VAL A 79 -26.02 -7.33 11.84
CA VAL A 79 -25.11 -7.16 10.68
C VAL A 79 -25.09 -5.70 10.23
N PHE A 80 -26.23 -5.01 10.22
CA PHE A 80 -26.31 -3.61 9.82
C PHE A 80 -25.61 -2.68 10.82
N GLU A 81 -25.73 -2.95 12.13
CA GLU A 81 -25.05 -2.18 13.18
C GLU A 81 -23.53 -2.39 13.10
N GLU A 82 -23.07 -3.64 12.92
CA GLU A 82 -21.65 -3.97 12.77
C GLU A 82 -21.02 -3.29 11.55
N VAL A 83 -21.68 -3.31 10.40
CA VAL A 83 -21.24 -2.66 9.17
C VAL A 83 -21.14 -1.13 9.35
N SER A 84 -22.14 -0.52 9.98
CA SER A 84 -22.17 0.91 10.24
C SER A 84 -21.06 1.36 11.21
N ALA A 85 -20.77 0.56 12.23
CA ALA A 85 -19.69 0.82 13.19
C ALA A 85 -18.31 0.71 12.51
N ASN A 86 -18.08 -0.34 11.71
CA ASN A 86 -16.81 -0.53 11.03
C ASN A 86 -16.54 0.54 9.94
N ARG A 87 -17.58 1.06 9.29
CA ARG A 87 -17.45 2.19 8.36
C ARG A 87 -16.76 3.37 9.02
N SER A 88 -17.14 3.71 10.24
CA SER A 88 -16.53 4.82 11.00
C SER A 88 -15.06 4.53 11.33
N ALA A 89 -14.73 3.30 11.74
CA ALA A 89 -13.36 2.88 12.03
C ALA A 89 -12.46 2.96 10.77
N ALA A 90 -12.96 2.54 9.61
CA ALA A 90 -12.23 2.60 8.35
C ALA A 90 -11.89 4.03 7.91
N LEU A 91 -12.77 5.01 8.21
CA LEU A 91 -12.55 6.41 7.86
C LEU A 91 -11.59 7.14 8.80
N THR A 92 -11.36 6.62 10.02
CA THR A 92 -10.52 7.24 11.06
C THR A 92 -9.17 6.54 11.25
N ALA A 93 -8.89 5.48 10.50
CA ALA A 93 -7.64 4.74 10.59
C ALA A 93 -6.44 5.65 10.26
N GLY A 94 -5.53 5.81 11.25
CA GLY A 94 -4.40 6.76 11.17
C GLY A 94 -3.07 6.13 10.73
N SER A 95 -3.02 4.81 10.48
CA SER A 95 -1.81 4.10 10.06
C SER A 95 -2.10 3.07 8.96
N VAL A 96 -1.07 2.68 8.22
CA VAL A 96 -1.18 1.65 7.17
C VAL A 96 -1.76 0.35 7.73
N ALA A 97 -1.25 -0.12 8.88
CA ALA A 97 -1.71 -1.36 9.52
C ALA A 97 -3.18 -1.24 9.97
N ALA A 98 -3.56 -0.14 10.63
CA ALA A 98 -4.95 0.07 11.05
C ALA A 98 -5.90 0.16 9.85
N THR A 99 -5.46 0.78 8.76
CA THR A 99 -6.23 0.86 7.51
C THR A 99 -6.42 -0.52 6.89
N ALA A 100 -5.38 -1.35 6.86
CA ALA A 100 -5.46 -2.71 6.33
C ALA A 100 -6.40 -3.60 7.16
N GLN A 101 -6.33 -3.52 8.50
CA GLN A 101 -7.25 -4.26 9.37
C GLN A 101 -8.71 -3.85 9.20
N ALA A 102 -8.98 -2.54 9.16
CA ALA A 102 -10.34 -2.03 8.95
C ALA A 102 -10.91 -2.44 7.59
N ASP A 103 -10.07 -2.48 6.57
CA ASP A 103 -10.41 -2.91 5.22
C ASP A 103 -10.72 -4.42 5.15
N ALA A 104 -9.88 -5.27 5.75
CA ALA A 104 -10.13 -6.70 5.83
C ALA A 104 -11.44 -7.01 6.57
N HIS A 105 -11.69 -6.32 7.70
CA HIS A 105 -12.93 -6.46 8.45
C HIS A 105 -14.15 -6.03 7.63
N MET A 106 -14.08 -4.90 6.92
CA MET A 106 -15.14 -4.43 6.04
C MET A 106 -15.42 -5.43 4.90
N THR A 107 -14.40 -6.05 4.34
CA THR A 107 -14.55 -7.08 3.30
C THR A 107 -15.34 -8.27 3.84
N GLY A 108 -15.04 -8.74 5.05
CA GLY A 108 -15.80 -9.80 5.71
C GLY A 108 -17.26 -9.42 5.96
N LEU A 109 -17.52 -8.18 6.40
CA LEU A 109 -18.88 -7.70 6.65
C LEU A 109 -19.71 -7.54 5.37
N LEU A 110 -19.12 -7.07 4.30
CA LEU A 110 -19.79 -7.02 2.99
C LEU A 110 -20.12 -8.43 2.47
N GLY A 111 -19.23 -9.41 2.72
CA GLY A 111 -19.54 -10.82 2.44
C GLY A 111 -20.76 -11.31 3.19
N LYS A 112 -20.90 -10.98 4.48
CA LYS A 112 -22.11 -11.31 5.29
C LYS A 112 -23.36 -10.63 4.70
N LEU A 113 -23.27 -9.35 4.31
CA LEU A 113 -24.41 -8.63 3.70
C LEU A 113 -24.87 -9.28 2.38
N PHE A 114 -23.94 -9.69 1.54
CA PHE A 114 -24.27 -10.40 0.30
C PHE A 114 -24.87 -11.78 0.56
N ALA A 115 -24.37 -12.50 1.58
CA ALA A 115 -24.95 -13.77 1.98
C ALA A 115 -26.41 -13.61 2.47
N VAL A 116 -26.70 -12.54 3.22
CA VAL A 116 -28.08 -12.17 3.58
C VAL A 116 -28.91 -11.94 2.33
N ALA A 117 -28.42 -11.16 1.37
CA ALA A 117 -29.14 -10.86 0.14
C ALA A 117 -29.47 -12.11 -0.68
N GLU A 118 -28.65 -13.15 -0.60
CA GLU A 118 -28.92 -14.42 -1.30
C GLU A 118 -30.18 -15.14 -0.79
N ALA A 119 -30.58 -14.92 0.44
CA ALA A 119 -31.81 -15.48 1.02
C ALA A 119 -33.09 -14.79 0.50
N TYR A 120 -32.96 -13.63 -0.17
CA TYR A 120 -34.09 -12.81 -0.63
C TYR A 120 -34.09 -12.65 -2.17
N PRO A 121 -34.78 -13.50 -2.92
CA PRO A 121 -34.76 -13.48 -4.39
C PRO A 121 -35.22 -12.14 -5.00
N GLU A 122 -36.18 -11.45 -4.37
CA GLU A 122 -36.67 -10.16 -4.83
C GLU A 122 -35.59 -9.07 -4.71
N LEU A 123 -34.75 -9.10 -3.66
CA LEU A 123 -33.61 -8.21 -3.51
C LEU A 123 -32.56 -8.47 -4.60
N LYS A 124 -32.28 -9.73 -4.91
CA LYS A 124 -31.34 -10.09 -6.00
C LYS A 124 -31.77 -9.56 -7.37
N ALA A 125 -33.08 -9.41 -7.60
CA ALA A 125 -33.63 -8.84 -8.81
C ALA A 125 -33.74 -7.31 -8.78
N ASN A 126 -33.47 -6.68 -7.64
CA ASN A 126 -33.58 -5.23 -7.48
C ASN A 126 -32.45 -4.51 -8.25
N THR A 127 -32.80 -3.62 -9.15
CA THR A 127 -31.84 -2.90 -10.01
C THR A 127 -30.85 -2.04 -9.24
N ASN A 128 -31.28 -1.39 -8.13
CA ASN A 128 -30.40 -0.59 -7.29
C ASN A 128 -29.38 -1.48 -6.58
N PHE A 129 -29.79 -2.64 -6.09
CA PHE A 129 -28.88 -3.61 -5.45
C PHE A 129 -27.82 -4.09 -6.44
N LEU A 130 -28.21 -4.46 -7.65
CA LEU A 130 -27.28 -4.90 -8.70
C LEU A 130 -26.28 -3.78 -9.06
N GLN A 131 -26.74 -2.54 -9.19
CA GLN A 131 -25.87 -1.41 -9.48
C GLN A 131 -24.87 -1.14 -8.34
N LEU A 132 -25.28 -1.26 -7.08
CA LEU A 132 -24.39 -1.14 -5.93
C LEU A 132 -23.36 -2.26 -5.87
N GLN A 133 -23.75 -3.48 -6.20
CA GLN A 133 -22.87 -4.64 -6.29
C GLN A 133 -21.81 -4.42 -7.38
N ASP A 134 -22.19 -3.96 -8.56
CA ASP A 134 -21.25 -3.65 -9.64
C ASP A 134 -20.28 -2.52 -9.26
N GLN A 135 -20.77 -1.48 -8.62
CA GLN A 135 -19.93 -0.38 -8.16
C GLN A 135 -18.92 -0.85 -7.11
N LEU A 136 -19.33 -1.69 -6.15
CA LEU A 136 -18.44 -2.27 -5.15
C LEU A 136 -17.40 -3.20 -5.78
N ALA A 137 -17.78 -4.01 -6.76
CA ALA A 137 -16.85 -4.87 -7.50
C ALA A 137 -15.78 -4.04 -8.27
N ASN A 138 -16.20 -2.94 -8.91
CA ASN A 138 -15.28 -2.01 -9.57
C ASN A 138 -14.31 -1.35 -8.59
N ILE A 139 -14.81 -0.85 -7.45
CA ILE A 139 -13.98 -0.24 -6.40
C ILE A 139 -12.97 -1.27 -5.85
N GLU A 140 -13.37 -2.53 -5.65
CA GLU A 140 -12.46 -3.59 -5.20
C GLU A 140 -11.33 -3.81 -6.22
N GLY A 141 -11.62 -3.82 -7.51
CA GLY A 141 -10.60 -3.90 -8.57
C GLY A 141 -9.62 -2.73 -8.55
N GLU A 142 -10.12 -1.49 -8.38
CA GLU A 142 -9.29 -0.28 -8.25
C GLU A 142 -8.45 -0.31 -6.94
N LEU A 143 -9.03 -0.77 -5.84
CA LEU A 143 -8.35 -0.92 -4.54
C LEU A 143 -7.20 -1.92 -4.62
N GLN A 144 -7.40 -3.06 -5.27
CA GLN A 144 -6.35 -4.04 -5.54
C GLN A 144 -5.21 -3.44 -6.37
N GLY A 145 -5.55 -2.62 -7.38
CA GLY A 145 -4.58 -1.86 -8.16
C GLY A 145 -3.77 -0.88 -7.30
N ALA A 146 -4.45 -0.12 -6.44
CA ALA A 146 -3.83 0.83 -5.53
C ALA A 146 -2.91 0.16 -4.50
N ARG A 147 -3.31 -0.99 -3.93
CA ARG A 147 -2.48 -1.80 -3.02
C ARG A 147 -1.19 -2.29 -3.70
N ARG A 148 -1.31 -2.81 -4.94
CA ARG A 148 -0.12 -3.23 -5.71
C ARG A 148 0.83 -2.07 -5.98
N TYR A 149 0.31 -0.90 -6.37
CA TYR A 149 1.12 0.30 -6.61
C TYR A 149 1.82 0.75 -5.33
N TYR A 150 1.10 0.87 -4.21
CA TYR A 150 1.67 1.22 -2.92
C TYR A 150 2.82 0.27 -2.53
N ASN A 151 2.57 -1.03 -2.57
CA ASN A 151 3.57 -2.04 -2.20
C ASN A 151 4.80 -2.01 -3.14
N ALA A 152 4.63 -1.69 -4.42
CA ALA A 152 5.74 -1.49 -5.33
C ALA A 152 6.59 -0.26 -4.94
N THR A 153 5.95 0.88 -4.63
CA THR A 153 6.66 2.10 -4.21
C THR A 153 7.36 1.94 -2.86
N VAL A 154 6.75 1.21 -1.91
CA VAL A 154 7.37 0.85 -0.62
C VAL A 154 8.60 -0.02 -0.85
N ARG A 155 8.51 -1.04 -1.71
CA ARG A 155 9.66 -1.90 -2.05
C ARG A 155 10.80 -1.09 -2.62
N ASP A 156 10.52 -0.18 -3.54
CA ASP A 156 11.54 0.68 -4.17
C ASP A 156 12.21 1.59 -3.13
N LEU A 157 11.44 2.21 -2.24
CA LEU A 157 11.98 3.02 -1.14
C LEU A 157 12.84 2.17 -0.21
N ASN A 158 12.32 1.07 0.32
CA ASN A 158 13.00 0.21 1.28
C ASN A 158 14.29 -0.36 0.70
N THR A 159 14.27 -0.79 -0.57
CA THR A 159 15.48 -1.23 -1.28
C THR A 159 16.54 -0.13 -1.34
N ASN A 160 16.15 1.11 -1.66
CA ASN A 160 17.11 2.21 -1.71
C ASN A 160 17.63 2.61 -0.33
N VAL A 161 16.81 2.54 0.73
CA VAL A 161 17.23 2.83 2.12
C VAL A 161 18.24 1.79 2.63
N GLN A 162 18.12 0.53 2.19
CA GLN A 162 18.98 -0.59 2.63
C GLN A 162 20.22 -0.78 1.76
N SER A 163 20.18 -0.38 0.48
CA SER A 163 21.26 -0.63 -0.49
C SER A 163 22.50 0.20 -0.21
N PHE A 164 23.67 -0.37 -0.49
CA PHE A 164 24.94 0.37 -0.54
C PHE A 164 25.15 0.94 -1.96
N PRO A 165 25.65 2.17 -2.13
CA PRO A 165 26.06 3.17 -1.13
C PRO A 165 24.94 4.05 -0.56
N PRO A 166 23.66 4.07 -1.07
CA PRO A 166 22.60 4.98 -0.58
C PRO A 166 22.35 4.93 0.92
N VAL A 167 22.52 3.77 1.57
CA VAL A 167 22.30 3.60 3.03
C VAL A 167 23.13 4.56 3.88
N LEU A 168 24.34 4.94 3.39
CA LEU A 168 25.24 5.89 4.08
C LEU A 168 24.64 7.31 4.15
N ILE A 169 23.70 7.62 3.27
CA ILE A 169 23.03 8.91 3.19
C ILE A 169 21.63 8.80 3.78
N ALA A 170 20.92 7.72 3.50
CA ALA A 170 19.53 7.52 3.91
C ALA A 170 19.37 7.56 5.42
N ARG A 171 20.15 6.79 6.17
CA ARG A 171 20.02 6.69 7.63
C ARG A 171 20.30 8.01 8.35
N PRO A 172 21.42 8.73 8.09
CA PRO A 172 21.68 10.03 8.74
C PRO A 172 20.63 11.10 8.38
N MET A 173 20.02 11.02 7.20
CA MET A 173 18.98 11.95 6.74
C MET A 173 17.57 11.57 7.19
N GLY A 174 17.40 10.54 8.04
CA GLY A 174 16.12 10.14 8.62
C GLY A 174 15.17 9.45 7.64
N PHE A 175 15.71 8.80 6.60
CA PHE A 175 14.94 7.89 5.79
C PHE A 175 14.93 6.50 6.42
N THR A 176 13.74 6.01 6.71
CA THR A 176 13.47 4.69 7.28
C THR A 176 12.64 3.86 6.32
N GLU A 177 12.57 2.58 6.58
CA GLU A 177 11.68 1.68 5.86
C GLU A 177 10.23 2.02 6.17
N GLU A 178 9.39 1.89 5.15
CA GLU A 178 7.93 2.03 5.27
C GLU A 178 7.28 0.65 5.26
N PRO A 179 6.17 0.46 6.00
CA PRO A 179 5.49 -0.82 6.08
C PRO A 179 4.74 -1.12 4.76
N PHE A 180 4.70 -2.40 4.39
CA PHE A 180 3.84 -2.87 3.32
C PHE A 180 2.37 -2.86 3.74
N TYR A 181 1.48 -2.63 2.79
CA TYR A 181 0.06 -2.89 2.96
C TYR A 181 -0.14 -4.40 2.87
N GLN A 182 -0.32 -5.03 4.01
CA GLN A 182 -0.57 -6.47 4.10
C GLN A 182 -2.05 -6.68 4.36
N ASP A 183 -2.64 -7.58 3.57
CA ASP A 183 -3.91 -8.18 3.91
C ASP A 183 -3.58 -9.31 4.89
N ASP A 184 -4.12 -9.27 6.10
CA ASP A 184 -3.90 -10.30 7.14
C ASP A 184 -4.60 -11.63 6.80
N ASP A 185 -4.99 -11.82 5.55
CA ASP A 185 -5.57 -13.09 5.09
C ASP A 185 -4.48 -14.18 5.04
N GLN A 186 -4.24 -14.77 6.21
CA GLN A 186 -3.32 -15.91 6.37
C GLN A 186 -3.71 -17.12 5.51
N SER A 187 -4.91 -17.16 4.95
CA SER A 187 -5.37 -18.22 4.07
C SER A 187 -4.59 -18.28 2.75
N ILE A 188 -4.04 -17.13 2.31
CA ILE A 188 -3.20 -17.03 1.10
C ILE A 188 -1.78 -17.60 1.33
N GLN A 189 -1.34 -17.69 2.58
CA GLN A 189 0.00 -18.23 2.93
C GLN A 189 0.05 -19.76 2.97
N THR A 190 -1.09 -20.42 3.05
CA THR A 190 -1.18 -21.88 2.96
C THR A 190 -1.53 -22.28 1.54
N ALA A 191 -0.54 -22.81 0.80
CA ALA A 191 -0.82 -23.41 -0.49
C ALA A 191 -1.93 -24.47 -0.35
N PRO A 192 -2.97 -24.46 -1.22
CA PRO A 192 -4.01 -25.47 -1.15
C PRO A 192 -3.37 -26.86 -1.26
N ARG A 193 -3.60 -27.72 -0.27
CA ARG A 193 -3.20 -29.13 -0.36
C ARG A 193 -4.12 -29.77 -1.38
N ILE A 194 -3.57 -30.02 -2.55
CA ILE A 194 -4.24 -30.87 -3.54
C ILE A 194 -3.98 -32.32 -3.11
N ASP A 195 -5.00 -32.95 -2.54
CA ASP A 195 -4.94 -34.39 -2.24
C ASP A 195 -5.28 -35.16 -3.52
N PHE A 196 -4.29 -35.79 -4.10
CA PHE A 196 -4.43 -36.69 -5.25
C PHE A 196 -4.82 -38.11 -4.80
N ALA A 197 -5.36 -38.31 -3.60
CA ALA A 197 -5.83 -39.61 -3.19
C ALA A 197 -6.92 -40.09 -4.16
N ARG A 198 -6.54 -41.05 -4.98
CA ARG A 198 -7.40 -41.78 -5.91
C ARG A 198 -8.52 -42.42 -5.09
N PRO A 199 -9.81 -42.23 -5.45
CA PRO A 199 -10.87 -43.02 -4.80
C PRO A 199 -10.58 -44.49 -5.05
N ALA A 200 -10.45 -45.27 -3.97
CA ALA A 200 -10.37 -46.73 -4.07
C ALA A 200 -11.65 -47.24 -4.75
N ALA A 201 -11.47 -48.12 -5.74
CA ALA A 201 -12.52 -48.73 -6.53
C ALA A 201 -13.39 -49.66 -5.70
#